data_acbe8e5600b9e0935264412bf513c674
#
_entry.id   acbe8e5600b9e0935264412bf513c674
#
_cell.length_a   1.000
_cell.length_b   1.000
_cell.length_c   1.000
_cell.angle_alpha   90.00
_cell.angle_beta   90.00
_cell.angle_gamma   90.00
#
_symmetry.space_group_name_H-M   'P 1'
#
loop_
_entity.id
_entity.type
_entity.pdbx_description
1 polymer ?
#
loop_
_entity_poly.entity_id
_entity_poly.type
_entity_poly.pdbx_seq_one_letter_code
_entity_poly.pdbx_strand_id
1 'polypeptide(L)'
;NDFHHVKAEVGIRSNHLPGVKKLKQDVRLNYNFLYNHNKNMENHVGITSFFAYDSRFMKISGSQNYRIDFNFDYYHDRFNWKYQENSAQNDAFYHTDAFKFEIIPNMQFTIKEYHIKVGVGVPVLRSNEVTRCPVYPVAEVQLGIVPGILSIYAGVDGKTQYNGMKELLYENPYYNPSFDQLDFTRTRINIYGGIKGNLVKKFNYHISARYAFVQDMAFFQLDQNAPLLNKFMVAYNN
;
A
#
# COMPACT_ATOMS: atom_id res chain seq x y z
N ASN A 1 -16.67 18.27 -7.68
CA ASN A 1 -15.31 18.59 -7.23
C ASN A 1 -14.34 18.31 -8.37
N ASP A 2 -13.99 19.36 -9.13
CA ASP A 2 -12.97 19.24 -10.15
C ASP A 2 -11.60 19.21 -9.45
N PHE A 3 -10.80 18.22 -9.77
CA PHE A 3 -9.42 18.11 -9.30
C PHE A 3 -8.47 17.77 -10.44
N HIS A 4 -7.25 18.25 -10.35
CA HIS A 4 -6.17 17.95 -11.25
C HIS A 4 -5.20 17.00 -10.58
N HIS A 5 -4.88 15.89 -11.24
CA HIS A 5 -3.91 14.91 -10.74
C HIS A 5 -2.79 14.74 -11.78
N VAL A 6 -1.55 14.93 -11.33
CA VAL A 6 -0.35 14.65 -12.12
C VAL A 6 0.43 13.54 -11.45
N LYS A 7 0.83 12.55 -12.24
CA LYS A 7 1.68 11.44 -11.80
C LYS A 7 2.92 11.35 -12.68
N ALA A 8 4.08 11.22 -12.04
CA ALA A 8 5.34 10.90 -12.70
C ALA A 8 5.99 9.69 -12.04
N GLU A 9 6.60 8.80 -12.81
CA GLU A 9 7.31 7.62 -12.31
C GLU A 9 8.58 7.41 -13.14
N VAL A 10 9.70 7.18 -12.45
CA VAL A 10 10.99 6.81 -13.04
C VAL A 10 11.53 5.60 -12.31
N GLY A 11 12.03 4.61 -13.05
CA GLY A 11 12.54 3.38 -12.44
C GLY A 11 13.79 2.84 -13.12
N ILE A 12 14.63 2.18 -12.33
CA ILE A 12 15.82 1.46 -12.78
C ILE A 12 15.67 0.01 -12.36
N ARG A 13 15.76 -0.90 -13.31
CA ARG A 13 15.73 -2.34 -13.08
C ARG A 13 17.00 -2.99 -13.59
N SER A 14 17.62 -3.87 -12.81
CA SER A 14 18.71 -4.70 -13.33
C SER A 14 18.15 -5.80 -14.23
N ASN A 15 18.55 -5.78 -15.50
CA ASN A 15 18.31 -6.89 -16.41
C ASN A 15 19.31 -7.99 -16.12
N HIS A 16 18.84 -9.14 -15.73
CA HIS A 16 19.64 -10.29 -15.36
C HIS A 16 19.90 -11.18 -16.58
N LEU A 17 21.16 -11.32 -16.96
CA LEU A 17 21.53 -12.40 -17.86
C LEU A 17 21.66 -13.70 -17.04
N PRO A 18 20.95 -14.79 -17.40
CA PRO A 18 21.06 -16.05 -16.68
C PRO A 18 22.52 -16.48 -16.51
N GLY A 19 22.92 -16.80 -15.30
CA GLY A 19 24.28 -17.28 -14.97
C GLY A 19 25.34 -16.23 -14.66
N VAL A 20 25.12 -14.94 -14.91
CA VAL A 20 26.15 -13.90 -14.76
C VAL A 20 26.03 -13.09 -13.48
N LYS A 21 24.81 -12.81 -12.99
CA LYS A 21 24.59 -12.06 -11.74
C LYS A 21 23.52 -12.72 -10.88
N LYS A 22 23.80 -12.86 -9.60
CA LYS A 22 22.87 -13.41 -8.60
C LYS A 22 22.02 -12.34 -7.93
N LEU A 23 22.36 -11.05 -8.12
CA LEU A 23 21.67 -9.91 -7.53
C LEU A 23 20.65 -9.34 -8.53
N LYS A 24 19.40 -9.25 -8.09
CA LYS A 24 18.30 -8.56 -8.80
C LYS A 24 17.93 -7.33 -8.02
N GLN A 25 17.69 -6.22 -8.70
CA GLN A 25 17.25 -4.97 -8.08
C GLN A 25 16.23 -4.27 -8.96
N ASP A 26 15.31 -3.58 -8.32
CA ASP A 26 14.35 -2.67 -8.95
C ASP A 26 14.19 -1.48 -8.01
N VAL A 27 14.37 -0.27 -8.50
CA VAL A 27 14.22 0.96 -7.73
C VAL A 27 13.33 1.88 -8.56
N ARG A 28 12.26 2.37 -7.97
CA ARG A 28 11.29 3.27 -8.58
C ARG A 28 11.06 4.48 -7.70
N LEU A 29 11.12 5.63 -8.30
CA LEU A 29 10.70 6.91 -7.73
C LEU A 29 9.36 7.28 -8.35
N ASN A 30 8.39 7.62 -7.53
CA ASN A 30 7.11 8.12 -7.97
C ASN A 30 6.82 9.48 -7.32
N TYR A 31 6.14 10.33 -8.07
CA TYR A 31 5.65 11.60 -7.60
C TYR A 31 4.19 11.75 -8.03
N ASN A 32 3.34 12.12 -7.09
CA ASN A 32 1.95 12.42 -7.35
C ASN A 32 1.63 13.80 -6.80
N PHE A 33 0.94 14.60 -7.60
CA PHE A 33 0.45 15.92 -7.23
C PHE A 33 -1.05 15.98 -7.49
N LEU A 34 -1.81 16.36 -6.48
CA LEU A 34 -3.24 16.58 -6.60
C LEU A 34 -3.57 18.00 -6.14
N TYR A 35 -4.41 18.67 -6.92
CA TYR A 35 -4.91 20.01 -6.63
C TYR A 35 -6.39 20.08 -6.99
N ASN A 36 -7.21 20.69 -6.13
CA ASN A 36 -8.63 20.89 -6.39
C ASN A 36 -9.02 22.37 -6.45
N HIS A 37 -10.22 22.64 -6.95
CA HIS A 37 -10.77 24.00 -7.09
C HIS A 37 -10.81 24.78 -5.76
N ASN A 38 -10.95 24.08 -4.62
CA ASN A 38 -10.96 24.68 -3.28
C ASN A 38 -9.56 25.03 -2.76
N LYS A 39 -8.53 24.98 -3.62
CA LYS A 39 -7.12 25.22 -3.29
C LYS A 39 -6.51 24.21 -2.30
N ASN A 40 -7.13 23.05 -2.11
CA ASN A 40 -6.52 21.95 -1.39
C ASN A 40 -5.49 21.26 -2.29
N MET A 41 -4.41 20.78 -1.72
CA MET A 41 -3.30 20.20 -2.44
C MET A 41 -2.71 19.01 -1.67
N GLU A 42 -2.37 17.96 -2.39
CA GLU A 42 -1.54 16.86 -1.89
C GLU A 42 -0.30 16.70 -2.76
N ASN A 43 0.86 16.61 -2.13
CA ASN A 43 2.10 16.18 -2.74
C ASN A 43 2.51 14.85 -2.13
N HIS A 44 2.76 13.87 -2.97
CA HIS A 44 3.25 12.56 -2.54
C HIS A 44 4.52 12.21 -3.29
N VAL A 45 5.59 11.95 -2.57
CA VAL A 45 6.85 11.40 -3.08
C VAL A 45 7.02 10.00 -2.54
N GLY A 46 7.20 9.02 -3.42
CA GLY A 46 7.39 7.64 -3.04
C GLY A 46 8.64 7.01 -3.67
N ILE A 47 9.33 6.18 -2.90
CA ILE A 47 10.42 5.33 -3.38
C ILE A 47 10.05 3.90 -3.05
N THR A 48 9.98 3.06 -4.07
CA THR A 48 9.79 1.61 -3.92
C THR A 48 11.01 0.90 -4.47
N SER A 49 11.60 0.03 -3.70
CA SER A 49 12.76 -0.73 -4.15
C SER A 49 12.77 -2.14 -3.60
N PHE A 50 13.40 -3.04 -4.33
CA PHE A 50 13.77 -4.34 -3.79
C PHE A 50 15.19 -4.74 -4.22
N PHE A 51 15.81 -5.53 -3.35
CA PHE A 51 17.06 -6.22 -3.61
C PHE A 51 16.85 -7.71 -3.34
N ALA A 52 17.21 -8.55 -4.29
CA ALA A 52 17.04 -10.00 -4.17
C ALA A 52 18.30 -10.71 -4.62
N TYR A 53 18.70 -11.73 -3.87
CA TYR A 53 19.92 -12.51 -4.09
C TYR A 53 19.61 -14.01 -4.12
N ASP A 54 19.92 -14.66 -5.24
CA ASP A 54 19.78 -16.10 -5.41
C ASP A 54 21.02 -16.81 -4.83
N SER A 55 20.84 -17.58 -3.75
CA SER A 55 21.91 -18.32 -3.08
C SER A 55 21.40 -19.63 -2.49
N ARG A 56 22.31 -20.56 -2.25
CA ARG A 56 22.07 -21.82 -1.51
C ARG A 56 22.72 -21.76 -0.13
N PHE A 57 22.42 -20.73 0.64
CA PHE A 57 23.01 -20.54 1.97
C PHE A 57 22.56 -21.62 2.96
N MET A 58 21.28 -22.00 2.91
CA MET A 58 20.76 -23.08 3.76
C MET A 58 20.90 -24.43 3.04
N LYS A 59 21.19 -25.49 3.80
CA LYS A 59 21.32 -26.88 3.28
C LYS A 59 19.95 -27.48 2.92
N ILE A 60 19.06 -26.67 2.32
CA ILE A 60 17.75 -27.08 1.85
C ILE A 60 17.83 -27.35 0.35
N SER A 61 17.27 -28.48 -0.09
CA SER A 61 17.15 -28.79 -1.52
C SER A 61 16.22 -27.79 -2.21
N GLY A 62 16.61 -27.28 -3.39
CA GLY A 62 15.81 -26.34 -4.17
C GLY A 62 16.47 -24.99 -4.35
N SER A 63 15.74 -24.05 -4.98
CA SER A 63 16.20 -22.69 -5.15
C SER A 63 15.85 -21.83 -3.94
N GLN A 64 16.74 -20.95 -3.55
CA GLN A 64 16.61 -20.04 -2.43
C GLN A 64 16.84 -18.63 -2.94
N ASN A 65 15.89 -17.73 -2.64
CA ASN A 65 15.97 -16.31 -2.94
C ASN A 65 15.80 -15.51 -1.65
N TYR A 66 16.79 -14.68 -1.33
CA TYR A 66 16.77 -13.77 -0.19
C TYR A 66 16.43 -12.39 -0.71
N ARG A 67 15.36 -11.79 -0.20
CA ARG A 67 14.84 -10.54 -0.70
C ARG A 67 14.57 -9.55 0.44
N ILE A 68 14.89 -8.30 0.18
CA ILE A 68 14.51 -7.18 1.05
C ILE A 68 13.79 -6.16 0.17
N ASP A 69 12.56 -5.83 0.55
CA ASP A 69 11.80 -4.74 -0.04
C ASP A 69 11.91 -3.51 0.86
N PHE A 70 12.09 -2.33 0.25
CA PHE A 70 12.10 -1.04 0.91
C PHE A 70 11.06 -0.15 0.26
N ASN A 71 10.21 0.44 1.07
CA ASN A 71 9.23 1.42 0.65
C ASN A 71 9.39 2.68 1.50
N PHE A 72 9.42 3.83 0.86
CA PHE A 72 9.38 5.12 1.50
C PHE A 72 8.32 5.97 0.82
N ASP A 73 7.43 6.56 1.59
CA ASP A 73 6.39 7.47 1.12
C ASP A 73 6.38 8.69 2.03
N TYR A 74 6.39 9.88 1.43
CA TYR A 74 6.20 11.15 2.11
C TYR A 74 5.02 11.89 1.50
N TYR A 75 4.13 12.33 2.34
CA TYR A 75 2.92 13.07 1.99
C TYR A 75 2.96 14.45 2.63
N HIS A 76 2.63 15.46 1.84
CA HIS A 76 2.43 16.83 2.29
C HIS A 76 1.08 17.32 1.79
N ASP A 77 0.14 17.45 2.71
CA ASP A 77 -1.22 17.88 2.45
C ASP A 77 -1.41 19.33 2.90
N ARG A 78 -2.11 20.12 2.08
CA ARG A 78 -2.50 21.50 2.38
C ARG A 78 -3.98 21.66 2.18
N PHE A 79 -4.67 22.10 3.22
CA PHE A 79 -6.10 22.35 3.23
C PHE A 79 -6.39 23.83 3.36
N ASN A 80 -7.39 24.32 2.62
CA ASN A 80 -7.85 25.68 2.69
C ASN A 80 -9.02 25.83 3.67
N TRP A 81 -8.77 26.50 4.79
CA TRP A 81 -9.74 26.74 5.86
C TRP A 81 -10.95 27.57 5.42
N LYS A 82 -10.80 28.53 4.51
CA LYS A 82 -11.86 29.45 4.09
C LYS A 82 -13.12 28.75 3.60
N TYR A 83 -12.96 27.61 2.97
CA TYR A 83 -14.10 26.87 2.42
C TYR A 83 -14.86 26.04 3.44
N GLN A 84 -14.43 26.06 4.72
CA GLN A 84 -15.09 25.33 5.78
C GLN A 84 -16.09 26.16 6.57
N GLU A 85 -15.79 27.41 6.86
CA GLU A 85 -16.59 28.23 7.78
C GLU A 85 -17.43 29.32 7.14
N ASN A 86 -17.49 29.46 5.81
CA ASN A 86 -18.09 30.64 5.14
C ASN A 86 -17.56 31.99 5.67
N SER A 87 -16.39 31.98 6.29
CA SER A 87 -15.79 33.18 6.86
C SER A 87 -15.25 34.09 5.77
N ALA A 88 -15.61 35.35 5.80
CA ALA A 88 -15.13 36.40 4.89
C ALA A 88 -13.66 36.77 5.11
N GLN A 89 -12.94 36.02 5.95
CA GLN A 89 -11.56 36.25 6.31
C GLN A 89 -10.55 35.61 5.34
N ASN A 90 -9.32 36.12 5.31
CA ASN A 90 -8.25 35.69 4.42
C ASN A 90 -8.02 34.19 4.37
N ASP A 91 -7.61 33.66 3.21
CA ASP A 91 -7.24 32.25 3.02
C ASP A 91 -6.28 31.80 4.12
N ALA A 92 -6.74 30.94 5.02
CA ALA A 92 -5.92 30.30 6.03
C ALA A 92 -5.67 28.85 5.57
N PHE A 93 -4.40 28.46 5.53
CA PHE A 93 -4.01 27.12 5.12
C PHE A 93 -3.53 26.31 6.31
N TYR A 94 -4.04 25.12 6.42
CA TYR A 94 -3.55 24.09 7.32
C TYR A 94 -2.69 23.09 6.55
N HIS A 95 -1.58 22.67 7.12
CA HIS A 95 -0.65 21.71 6.54
C HIS A 95 -0.55 20.50 7.43
N THR A 96 -0.51 19.33 6.84
CA THR A 96 -0.19 18.08 7.53
C THR A 96 0.85 17.29 6.75
N ASP A 97 1.77 16.70 7.49
CA ASP A 97 2.84 15.88 6.95
C ASP A 97 2.72 14.46 7.48
N ALA A 98 2.88 13.50 6.58
CA ALA A 98 2.95 12.10 6.96
C ALA A 98 4.07 11.39 6.22
N PHE A 99 4.71 10.44 6.86
CA PHE A 99 5.66 9.57 6.18
C PHE A 99 5.51 8.10 6.60
N LYS A 100 5.85 7.22 5.68
CA LYS A 100 6.00 5.80 5.89
C LYS A 100 7.38 5.38 5.40
N PHE A 101 8.11 4.69 6.25
CA PHE A 101 9.29 3.93 5.88
C PHE A 101 9.07 2.46 6.24
N GLU A 102 9.21 1.55 5.29
CA GLU A 102 8.90 0.15 5.49
C GLU A 102 9.99 -0.74 4.92
N ILE A 103 10.41 -1.71 5.72
CA ILE A 103 11.37 -2.74 5.33
C ILE A 103 10.69 -4.10 5.45
N ILE A 104 10.79 -4.93 4.39
CA ILE A 104 10.21 -6.26 4.37
C ILE A 104 11.29 -7.29 3.95
N PRO A 105 12.14 -7.72 4.91
CA PRO A 105 13.03 -8.85 4.67
C PRO A 105 12.21 -10.13 4.51
N ASN A 106 12.49 -10.89 3.47
CA ASN A 106 11.82 -12.15 3.21
C ASN A 106 12.75 -13.16 2.53
N MET A 107 12.46 -14.42 2.72
CA MET A 107 13.10 -15.57 2.07
C MET A 107 12.07 -16.34 1.28
N GLN A 108 12.45 -16.76 0.09
CA GLN A 108 11.59 -17.54 -0.80
C GLN A 108 12.30 -18.84 -1.16
N PHE A 109 11.59 -19.94 -1.03
CA PHE A 109 12.08 -21.29 -1.33
C PHE A 109 11.21 -21.92 -2.40
N THR A 110 11.84 -22.54 -3.38
CA THR A 110 11.14 -23.38 -4.36
C THR A 110 11.72 -24.78 -4.30
N ILE A 111 10.93 -25.73 -3.81
CA ILE A 111 11.28 -27.14 -3.63
C ILE A 111 10.24 -27.96 -4.39
N LYS A 112 10.64 -28.51 -5.56
CA LYS A 112 9.70 -29.19 -6.47
C LYS A 112 8.47 -28.33 -6.77
N GLU A 113 7.29 -28.77 -6.35
CA GLU A 113 5.99 -28.11 -6.57
C GLU A 113 5.63 -27.09 -5.45
N TYR A 114 6.49 -26.97 -4.43
CA TYR A 114 6.26 -26.05 -3.31
C TYR A 114 6.97 -24.73 -3.53
N HIS A 115 6.24 -23.63 -3.38
CA HIS A 115 6.78 -22.29 -3.26
C HIS A 115 6.44 -21.76 -1.86
N ILE A 116 7.44 -21.45 -1.08
CA ILE A 116 7.29 -20.99 0.29
C ILE A 116 7.95 -19.60 0.40
N LYS A 117 7.25 -18.64 0.96
CA LYS A 117 7.75 -17.30 1.30
C LYS A 117 7.59 -17.09 2.79
N VAL A 118 8.62 -16.57 3.45
CA VAL A 118 8.60 -16.23 4.89
C VAL A 118 9.35 -14.92 5.09
N GLY A 119 8.77 -14.01 5.84
CA GLY A 119 9.32 -12.71 6.12
C GLY A 119 8.58 -11.95 7.20
N VAL A 120 8.94 -10.71 7.38
CA VAL A 120 8.30 -9.79 8.32
C VAL A 120 8.28 -8.39 7.73
N GLY A 121 7.17 -7.68 7.87
CA GLY A 121 7.04 -6.28 7.52
C GLY A 121 7.25 -5.40 8.76
N VAL A 122 8.13 -4.42 8.64
CA VAL A 122 8.46 -3.47 9.71
C VAL A 122 8.28 -2.05 9.18
N PRO A 123 7.05 -1.52 9.20
CA PRO A 123 6.79 -0.13 8.86
C PRO A 123 7.04 0.80 10.04
N VAL A 124 7.62 1.95 9.78
CA VAL A 124 7.65 3.11 10.66
C VAL A 124 6.76 4.18 10.03
N LEU A 125 5.71 4.54 10.73
CA LEU A 125 4.69 5.49 10.29
C LEU A 125 4.74 6.72 11.17
N ARG A 126 4.67 7.90 10.58
CA ARG A 126 4.45 9.14 11.32
C ARG A 126 3.36 9.96 10.66
N SER A 127 2.38 10.35 11.44
CA SER A 127 1.27 11.19 11.06
C SER A 127 0.80 11.95 12.30
N ASN A 128 0.42 13.22 12.16
CA ASN A 128 -0.11 14.02 13.26
C ASN A 128 0.77 13.99 14.53
N GLU A 129 2.10 14.11 14.36
CA GLU A 129 3.12 14.04 15.41
C GLU A 129 3.23 12.69 16.17
N VAL A 130 2.41 11.71 15.81
CA VAL A 130 2.45 10.38 16.41
C VAL A 130 3.27 9.42 15.53
N THR A 131 4.22 8.73 16.15
CA THR A 131 5.02 7.69 15.49
C THR A 131 4.55 6.31 15.92
N ARG A 132 4.34 5.42 14.95
CA ARG A 132 3.89 4.03 15.16
C ARG A 132 4.76 3.07 14.36
N CYS A 133 4.95 1.86 14.90
CA CYS A 133 5.70 0.78 14.24
C CYS A 133 4.90 -0.54 14.31
N PRO A 134 3.85 -0.71 13.50
CA PRO A 134 3.02 -1.91 13.50
C PRO A 134 3.70 -3.04 12.70
N VAL A 135 4.45 -3.90 13.37
CA VAL A 135 5.08 -5.09 12.74
C VAL A 135 4.00 -6.10 12.35
N TYR A 136 4.18 -6.75 11.19
CA TYR A 136 3.28 -7.79 10.70
C TYR A 136 4.04 -8.96 10.07
N PRO A 137 3.49 -10.20 10.14
CA PRO A 137 4.07 -11.36 9.49
C PRO A 137 3.87 -11.32 7.97
N VAL A 138 4.78 -11.96 7.24
CA VAL A 138 4.64 -12.23 5.81
C VAL A 138 4.98 -13.69 5.58
N ALA A 139 3.97 -14.52 5.30
CA ALA A 139 4.19 -15.92 4.97
C ALA A 139 3.21 -16.36 3.90
N GLU A 140 3.69 -17.15 2.95
CA GLU A 140 2.86 -17.75 1.91
C GLU A 140 3.40 -19.13 1.56
N VAL A 141 2.50 -20.07 1.38
CA VAL A 141 2.79 -21.38 0.81
C VAL A 141 1.89 -21.60 -0.41
N GLN A 142 2.50 -22.02 -1.50
CA GLN A 142 1.79 -22.45 -2.70
C GLN A 142 2.25 -23.87 -3.05
N LEU A 143 1.30 -24.72 -3.37
CA LEU A 143 1.51 -26.10 -3.81
C LEU A 143 0.86 -26.30 -5.19
N GLY A 144 1.66 -26.70 -6.18
CA GLY A 144 1.18 -27.19 -7.46
C GLY A 144 0.70 -28.66 -7.29
N ILE A 145 -0.63 -28.88 -7.29
CA ILE A 145 -1.22 -30.24 -7.18
C ILE A 145 -1.11 -30.94 -8.52
N VAL A 146 -1.51 -30.25 -9.59
CA VAL A 146 -1.40 -30.73 -10.96
C VAL A 146 -0.65 -29.66 -11.76
N PRO A 147 0.57 -29.96 -12.26
CA PRO A 147 1.41 -28.98 -12.96
C PRO A 147 0.66 -28.25 -14.06
N GLY A 148 0.61 -26.91 -13.97
CA GLY A 148 -0.05 -26.04 -14.95
C GLY A 148 -1.59 -26.04 -14.93
N ILE A 149 -2.24 -26.93 -14.15
CA ILE A 149 -3.70 -27.07 -14.11
C ILE A 149 -4.28 -26.60 -12.78
N LEU A 150 -3.68 -26.99 -11.66
CA LEU A 150 -4.23 -26.72 -10.33
C LEU A 150 -3.12 -26.42 -9.32
N SER A 151 -3.21 -25.27 -8.69
CA SER A 151 -2.40 -24.90 -7.53
C SER A 151 -3.31 -24.41 -6.41
N ILE A 152 -2.97 -24.78 -5.18
CA ILE A 152 -3.55 -24.22 -3.96
C ILE A 152 -2.53 -23.29 -3.31
N TYR A 153 -2.98 -22.28 -2.61
CA TYR A 153 -2.12 -21.39 -1.84
C TYR A 153 -2.83 -20.91 -0.57
N ALA A 154 -2.04 -20.61 0.43
CA ALA A 154 -2.48 -19.95 1.65
C ALA A 154 -1.38 -19.02 2.14
N GLY A 155 -1.75 -17.95 2.80
CA GLY A 155 -0.78 -17.00 3.31
C GLY A 155 -1.32 -16.09 4.39
N VAL A 156 -0.40 -15.37 4.99
CA VAL A 156 -0.65 -14.28 5.93
C VAL A 156 0.27 -13.12 5.59
N ASP A 157 -0.28 -11.92 5.56
CA ASP A 157 0.46 -10.68 5.40
C ASP A 157 -0.15 -9.54 6.21
N GLY A 158 0.42 -8.36 6.09
CA GLY A 158 -0.11 -7.11 6.59
C GLY A 158 0.14 -5.98 5.60
N LYS A 159 -0.48 -4.84 5.87
CA LYS A 159 -0.34 -3.65 5.02
C LYS A 159 -0.60 -2.39 5.83
N THR A 160 0.12 -1.33 5.49
CA THR A 160 -0.17 0.02 5.95
C THR A 160 -0.45 0.92 4.76
N GLN A 161 -1.51 1.71 4.84
CA GLN A 161 -1.94 2.59 3.76
C GLN A 161 -2.29 3.96 4.33
N TYR A 162 -1.71 5.02 3.78
CA TYR A 162 -2.09 6.39 4.11
C TYR A 162 -3.42 6.72 3.44
N ASN A 163 -4.33 7.31 4.23
CA ASN A 163 -5.61 7.79 3.72
C ASN A 163 -5.46 9.26 3.34
N GLY A 164 -4.68 9.54 2.29
CA GLY A 164 -4.46 10.89 1.79
C GLY A 164 -5.70 11.45 1.09
N MET A 165 -5.67 12.75 0.82
CA MET A 165 -6.77 13.44 0.13
C MET A 165 -7.07 12.81 -1.23
N LYS A 166 -6.05 12.37 -1.94
CA LYS A 166 -6.20 11.72 -3.25
C LYS A 166 -7.02 10.43 -3.15
N GLU A 167 -6.63 9.52 -2.25
CA GLU A 167 -7.32 8.24 -2.05
C GLU A 167 -8.78 8.47 -1.64
N LEU A 168 -9.01 9.37 -0.71
CA LEU A 168 -10.35 9.68 -0.20
C LEU A 168 -11.26 10.32 -1.26
N LEU A 169 -10.74 11.22 -2.09
CA LEU A 169 -11.49 11.83 -3.18
C LEU A 169 -11.81 10.84 -4.32
N TYR A 170 -10.93 9.88 -4.59
CA TYR A 170 -11.20 8.82 -5.56
C TYR A 170 -12.27 7.84 -5.06
N GLU A 171 -12.30 7.57 -3.74
CA GLU A 171 -13.30 6.70 -3.13
C GLU A 171 -14.67 7.40 -3.00
N ASN A 172 -14.64 8.66 -2.57
CA ASN A 172 -15.84 9.48 -2.43
C ASN A 172 -15.61 10.90 -2.96
N PRO A 173 -16.11 11.25 -4.16
CA PRO A 173 -15.98 12.60 -4.73
C PRO A 173 -16.66 13.70 -3.91
N TYR A 174 -17.55 13.37 -2.99
CA TYR A 174 -18.23 14.30 -2.08
C TYR A 174 -17.47 14.50 -0.76
N TYR A 175 -16.30 13.88 -0.62
CA TYR A 175 -15.43 14.11 0.51
C TYR A 175 -15.04 15.60 0.58
N ASN A 176 -15.26 16.20 1.74
CA ASN A 176 -14.83 17.54 2.05
C ASN A 176 -13.54 17.44 2.87
N PRO A 177 -12.37 17.73 2.28
CA PRO A 177 -11.11 17.74 3.03
C PRO A 177 -11.17 18.87 4.04
N SER A 178 -11.69 18.57 5.20
CA SER A 178 -11.72 19.42 6.35
C SER A 178 -10.61 19.02 7.32
N PHE A 179 -10.59 19.60 8.53
CA PHE A 179 -9.68 19.33 9.64
C PHE A 179 -9.45 17.86 10.02
N ASP A 180 -9.90 16.94 9.22
CA ASP A 180 -9.70 15.53 9.45
C ASP A 180 -8.20 15.26 9.48
N GLN A 181 -7.74 14.82 10.63
CA GLN A 181 -6.39 14.35 10.80
C GLN A 181 -6.20 13.11 9.95
N LEU A 182 -5.68 13.28 8.74
CA LEU A 182 -5.38 12.17 7.86
C LEU A 182 -4.39 11.23 8.53
N ASP A 183 -4.69 9.93 8.53
CA ASP A 183 -3.87 8.92 9.21
C ASP A 183 -3.77 7.64 8.37
N PHE A 184 -3.02 6.68 8.88
CA PHE A 184 -2.77 5.39 8.24
C PHE A 184 -3.80 4.35 8.69
N THR A 185 -4.45 3.70 7.73
CA THR A 185 -5.14 2.42 7.96
C THR A 185 -4.08 1.32 8.07
N ARG A 186 -4.19 0.48 9.10
CA ARG A 186 -3.24 -0.59 9.42
C ARG A 186 -3.91 -1.94 9.40
N THR A 187 -3.66 -2.73 8.38
CA THR A 187 -4.01 -4.15 8.36
C THR A 187 -2.89 -4.92 9.05
N ARG A 188 -3.11 -5.34 10.29
CA ARG A 188 -2.09 -6.06 11.08
C ARG A 188 -1.92 -7.49 10.62
N ILE A 189 -3.02 -8.16 10.33
CA ILE A 189 -3.05 -9.55 9.89
C ILE A 189 -4.12 -9.68 8.82
N ASN A 190 -3.74 -10.13 7.65
CA ASN A 190 -4.62 -10.53 6.57
C ASN A 190 -4.31 -11.98 6.25
N ILE A 191 -5.25 -12.88 6.55
CA ILE A 191 -5.16 -14.31 6.25
C ILE A 191 -5.89 -14.53 4.95
N TYR A 192 -5.26 -15.20 4.00
CA TYR A 192 -5.86 -15.49 2.71
C TYR A 192 -5.51 -16.88 2.22
N GLY A 193 -6.34 -17.40 1.34
CA GLY A 193 -6.09 -18.67 0.68
C GLY A 193 -6.99 -18.85 -0.52
N GLY A 194 -6.61 -19.78 -1.39
CA GLY A 194 -7.39 -20.03 -2.58
C GLY A 194 -6.81 -21.10 -3.50
N ILE A 195 -7.49 -21.26 -4.60
CA ILE A 195 -7.12 -22.16 -5.69
C ILE A 195 -6.99 -21.37 -6.99
N LYS A 196 -6.00 -21.69 -7.79
CA LYS A 196 -5.78 -21.08 -9.11
C LYS A 196 -5.25 -22.10 -10.10
N GLY A 197 -5.54 -21.90 -11.37
CA GLY A 197 -5.04 -22.77 -12.40
C GLY A 197 -5.61 -22.50 -13.79
N ASN A 198 -5.31 -23.42 -14.70
CA ASN A 198 -5.71 -23.35 -16.11
C ASN A 198 -6.38 -24.67 -16.49
N LEU A 199 -7.70 -24.66 -16.76
CA LEU A 199 -8.42 -25.87 -17.21
C LEU A 199 -8.08 -26.26 -18.64
N VAL A 200 -7.87 -25.27 -19.52
CA VAL A 200 -7.43 -25.41 -20.91
C VAL A 200 -6.61 -24.17 -21.29
N LYS A 201 -5.87 -24.22 -22.41
CA LYS A 201 -4.99 -23.11 -22.85
C LYS A 201 -5.62 -21.70 -22.87
N LYS A 202 -6.95 -21.58 -22.76
CA LYS A 202 -7.69 -20.31 -22.82
C LYS A 202 -8.55 -20.01 -21.60
N PHE A 203 -8.65 -20.92 -20.61
CA PHE A 203 -9.50 -20.74 -19.44
C PHE A 203 -8.67 -20.77 -18.15
N ASN A 204 -8.49 -19.60 -17.56
CA ASN A 204 -7.84 -19.42 -16.27
C ASN A 204 -8.89 -19.22 -15.18
N TYR A 205 -8.71 -19.82 -14.03
CA TYR A 205 -9.57 -19.62 -12.86
C TYR A 205 -8.77 -19.26 -11.62
N HIS A 206 -9.38 -18.44 -10.78
CA HIS A 206 -8.83 -18.05 -9.50
C HIS A 206 -9.98 -17.80 -8.51
N ILE A 207 -10.04 -18.59 -7.47
CA ILE A 207 -11.01 -18.48 -6.37
C ILE A 207 -10.23 -18.27 -5.10
N SER A 208 -10.55 -17.20 -4.36
CA SER A 208 -9.86 -16.89 -3.11
C SER A 208 -10.81 -16.34 -2.05
N ALA A 209 -10.44 -16.55 -0.80
CA ALA A 209 -11.05 -15.94 0.37
C ALA A 209 -9.98 -15.23 1.19
N ARG A 210 -10.36 -14.13 1.87
CA ARG A 210 -9.49 -13.42 2.80
C ARG A 210 -10.26 -12.94 4.02
N TYR A 211 -9.53 -12.85 5.12
CA TYR A 211 -10.02 -12.27 6.36
C TYR A 211 -8.94 -11.37 6.95
N ALA A 212 -9.28 -10.12 7.25
CA ALA A 212 -8.31 -9.11 7.68
C ALA A 212 -8.72 -8.46 9.00
N PHE A 213 -7.73 -8.29 9.90
CA PHE A 213 -7.83 -7.47 11.10
C PHE A 213 -7.28 -6.08 10.78
N VAL A 214 -8.18 -5.10 10.71
CA VAL A 214 -7.85 -3.73 10.32
C VAL A 214 -8.03 -2.80 11.52
N GLN A 215 -7.08 -1.90 11.73
CA GLN A 215 -7.12 -0.84 12.71
C GLN A 215 -7.05 0.52 12.02
N ASP A 216 -7.64 1.54 12.64
CA ASP A 216 -7.71 2.90 12.12
C ASP A 216 -8.25 2.93 10.69
N MET A 217 -9.29 2.15 10.42
CA MET A 217 -9.96 2.17 9.13
C MET A 217 -10.69 3.49 8.95
N ALA A 218 -10.50 4.14 7.80
CA ALA A 218 -11.20 5.36 7.44
C ALA A 218 -12.65 5.05 7.07
N PHE A 219 -13.58 5.83 7.59
CA PHE A 219 -15.02 5.75 7.27
C PHE A 219 -15.54 7.14 6.89
N PHE A 220 -16.40 7.19 5.90
CA PHE A 220 -17.09 8.42 5.55
C PHE A 220 -18.32 8.63 6.43
N GLN A 221 -18.34 9.78 7.11
CA GLN A 221 -19.48 10.26 7.89
C GLN A 221 -20.07 11.49 7.21
N LEU A 222 -21.38 11.65 7.31
CA LEU A 222 -22.05 12.84 6.79
C LEU A 222 -21.60 14.08 7.60
N ASP A 223 -21.15 15.12 6.91
CA ASP A 223 -20.80 16.39 7.54
C ASP A 223 -22.09 17.13 7.95
N GLN A 224 -22.40 17.10 9.24
CA GLN A 224 -23.61 17.74 9.79
C GLN A 224 -23.56 19.28 9.72
N ASN A 225 -22.38 19.86 9.53
CA ASN A 225 -22.20 21.30 9.40
C ASN A 225 -22.34 21.76 7.94
N ALA A 226 -22.39 20.85 6.98
CA ALA A 226 -22.58 21.21 5.59
C ALA A 226 -24.03 21.68 5.34
N PRO A 227 -24.25 22.88 4.79
CA PRO A 227 -25.59 23.50 4.69
C PRO A 227 -26.61 22.64 3.91
N LEU A 228 -26.17 21.82 2.96
CA LEU A 228 -27.01 20.95 2.13
C LEU A 228 -26.91 19.49 2.53
N LEU A 229 -26.19 19.14 3.61
CA LEU A 229 -25.93 17.76 4.05
C LEU A 229 -25.45 16.83 2.91
N ASN A 230 -24.66 17.37 1.99
CA ASN A 230 -24.19 16.67 0.79
C ASN A 230 -22.66 16.47 0.76
N LYS A 231 -22.02 16.67 1.91
CA LYS A 231 -20.58 16.50 2.08
C LYS A 231 -20.28 15.44 3.13
N PHE A 232 -19.13 14.81 2.98
CA PHE A 232 -18.66 13.76 3.88
C PHE A 232 -17.31 14.17 4.50
N MET A 233 -17.13 13.84 5.76
CA MET A 233 -15.88 13.91 6.50
C MET A 233 -15.38 12.50 6.77
N VAL A 234 -14.10 12.35 7.11
CA VAL A 234 -13.50 11.06 7.46
C VAL A 234 -13.41 10.91 8.97
N ALA A 235 -13.82 9.76 9.46
CA ALA A 235 -13.60 9.32 10.84
C ALA A 235 -12.83 8.00 10.85
N TYR A 236 -12.05 7.78 11.91
CA TYR A 236 -11.27 6.56 12.09
C TYR A 236 -11.86 5.73 13.23
N ASN A 237 -11.96 4.41 13.00
CA ASN A 237 -12.37 3.48 14.05
C ASN A 237 -11.09 2.95 14.74
N ASN A 238 -10.94 3.24 16.02
CA ASN A 238 -9.86 2.73 16.89
C ASN A 238 -10.20 1.34 17.41
#